data_fb6a576189688e3c2bcf122b64952ce4
#
_entry.id   fb6a576189688e3c2bcf122b64952ce4
#
_cell.length_a   1.000
_cell.length_b   1.000
_cell.length_c   1.000
_cell.angle_alpha   90.00
_cell.angle_beta   90.00
_cell.angle_gamma   90.00
#
_symmetry.space_group_name_H-M   'P 1'
#
loop_
_entity.id
_entity.type
_entity.pdbx_description
1 polymer ?
#
loop_
_entity_poly.entity_id
_entity_poly.type
_entity_poly.pdbx_seq_one_letter_code
_entity_poly.pdbx_strand_id
1 'polypeptide(L)' 'MSFPEEIKRARQRCFLTQDDFAKEVKVAFSTVNRWEGGKAKPNLTAMKNIKEFCLKNDIDYSSIEEAWLDFSVEGKEK' A
#
# COMPACT_ATOMS: atom_id res chain seq x y z
N MET A 1 0.39 0.63 -13.34
CA MET A 1 -0.77 0.80 -12.45
C MET A 1 -0.46 1.84 -11.40
N SER A 2 -1.49 2.51 -10.93
CA SER A 2 -1.30 3.51 -9.88
C SER A 2 -1.02 2.83 -8.54
N PHE A 3 -0.51 3.61 -7.59
CA PHE A 3 -0.22 3.06 -6.27
C PHE A 3 -1.46 2.45 -5.60
N PRO A 4 -2.63 3.13 -5.61
CA PRO A 4 -3.82 2.51 -5.00
C PRO A 4 -4.13 1.14 -5.58
N GLU A 5 -4.00 0.98 -6.89
CA GLU A 5 -4.25 -0.31 -7.53
C GLU A 5 -3.19 -1.33 -7.17
N GLU A 6 -1.92 -0.91 -7.13
CA GLU A 6 -0.84 -1.84 -6.81
C GLU A 6 -0.97 -2.39 -5.40
N ILE A 7 -1.30 -1.52 -4.44
CA ILE A 7 -1.41 -1.97 -3.07
C ILE A 7 -2.62 -2.89 -2.89
N LYS A 8 -3.71 -2.58 -3.57
CA LYS A 8 -4.90 -3.42 -3.52
C LYS A 8 -4.62 -4.80 -4.09
N ARG A 9 -3.90 -4.85 -5.23
CA ARG A 9 -3.56 -6.14 -5.84
C ARG A 9 -2.67 -6.97 -4.93
N ALA A 10 -1.70 -6.33 -4.29
CA ALA A 10 -0.81 -7.05 -3.37
C ALA A 10 -1.62 -7.69 -2.25
N ARG A 11 -2.57 -6.93 -1.70
CA ARG A 11 -3.44 -7.45 -0.65
C ARG A 11 -4.27 -8.62 -1.15
N GLN A 12 -4.88 -8.46 -2.31
CA GLN A 12 -5.78 -9.48 -2.86
C GLN A 12 -5.03 -10.75 -3.25
N ARG A 13 -3.78 -10.62 -3.67
CA ARG A 13 -2.97 -11.80 -3.99
C ARG A 13 -2.79 -12.71 -2.78
N CYS A 14 -2.86 -12.15 -1.59
CA CYS A 14 -2.74 -12.91 -0.35
C CYS A 14 -4.08 -13.23 0.27
N PHE A 15 -5.17 -12.92 -0.42
CA PHE A 15 -6.53 -13.21 0.06
C PHE A 15 -6.84 -12.55 1.39
N LEU A 16 -6.33 -11.33 1.57
CA LEU A 16 -6.54 -10.58 2.81
C LEU A 16 -7.61 -9.52 2.62
N THR A 17 -8.39 -9.29 3.68
CA THR A 17 -9.26 -8.11 3.71
C THR A 17 -8.39 -6.88 4.00
N GLN A 18 -8.99 -5.70 3.86
CA GLN A 18 -8.28 -4.47 4.22
C GLN A 18 -7.86 -4.50 5.69
N ASP A 19 -8.73 -5.00 6.56
CA ASP A 19 -8.43 -5.06 7.99
C ASP A 19 -7.25 -6.00 8.26
N ASP A 20 -7.26 -7.17 7.63
CA ASP A 20 -6.16 -8.13 7.80
C ASP A 20 -4.84 -7.55 7.28
N PHE A 21 -4.90 -6.89 6.13
CA PHE A 21 -3.70 -6.29 5.56
C PHE A 21 -3.17 -5.17 6.47
N ALA A 22 -4.09 -4.38 7.02
CA ALA A 22 -3.69 -3.31 7.93
C ALA A 22 -2.91 -3.87 9.11
N LYS A 23 -3.36 -4.99 9.65
CA LYS A 23 -2.64 -5.63 10.76
C LYS A 23 -1.26 -6.11 10.33
N GLU A 24 -1.16 -6.64 9.12
CA GLU A 24 0.12 -7.13 8.62
C GLU A 24 1.13 -6.01 8.46
N VAL A 25 0.69 -4.84 8.03
CA VAL A 25 1.61 -3.72 7.82
C VAL A 25 1.56 -2.70 8.94
N LYS A 26 0.89 -3.04 10.03
CA LYS A 26 0.93 -2.31 11.31
C LYS A 26 0.36 -0.91 11.23
N VAL A 27 -0.77 -0.78 10.53
CA VAL A 27 -1.48 0.49 10.44
C VAL A 27 -2.96 0.25 10.72
N ALA A 28 -3.71 1.33 10.87
CA ALA A 28 -5.14 1.22 11.09
C ALA A 28 -5.87 0.82 9.80
N PHE A 29 -7.01 0.18 9.96
CA PHE A 29 -7.85 -0.17 8.82
C PHE A 29 -8.16 1.06 7.95
N SER A 30 -8.51 2.17 8.58
CA SER A 30 -8.86 3.38 7.83
C SER A 30 -7.69 3.87 6.99
N THR A 31 -6.46 3.62 7.45
CA THR A 31 -5.28 4.02 6.71
C THR A 31 -5.18 3.24 5.39
N VAL A 32 -5.38 1.91 5.46
CA VAL A 32 -5.36 1.10 4.24
C VAL A 32 -6.48 1.52 3.31
N ASN A 33 -7.66 1.75 3.86
CA ASN A 33 -8.80 2.18 3.06
C ASN A 33 -8.48 3.46 2.30
N ARG A 34 -7.81 4.42 2.96
CA ARG A 34 -7.45 5.68 2.32
C ARG A 34 -6.38 5.48 1.25
N TRP A 35 -5.43 4.57 1.49
CA TRP A 35 -4.42 4.28 0.45
C TRP A 35 -5.07 3.74 -0.80
N GLU A 36 -5.99 2.79 -0.64
CA GLU A 36 -6.63 2.15 -1.78
C GLU A 36 -7.61 3.08 -2.48
N GLY A 37 -8.11 4.07 -1.76
CA GLY A 37 -8.98 5.07 -2.34
C GLY A 37 -8.26 6.26 -2.95
N GLY A 38 -6.94 6.29 -2.89
CA GLY A 38 -6.18 7.39 -3.46
C GLY A 38 -6.18 8.64 -2.61
N LYS A 39 -6.60 8.55 -1.35
CA LYS A 39 -6.73 9.70 -0.47
C LYS A 39 -5.48 9.97 0.38
N ALA A 40 -4.59 9.00 0.43
CA ALA A 40 -3.36 9.13 1.22
C ALA A 40 -2.32 8.22 0.62
N LYS A 41 -1.06 8.45 0.94
CA LYS A 41 -0.01 7.52 0.56
C LYS A 41 0.84 7.23 1.80
N PRO A 42 1.44 6.03 1.85
CA PRO A 42 2.22 5.64 3.03
C PRO A 42 3.45 6.52 3.22
N ASN A 43 3.80 6.76 4.48
CA ASN A 43 5.06 7.39 4.77
C ASN A 43 6.17 6.33 4.71
N LEU A 44 7.42 6.76 4.98
CA LEU A 44 8.55 5.85 4.84
C LEU A 44 8.46 4.65 5.77
N THR A 45 8.00 4.87 7.00
CA THR A 45 7.87 3.76 7.94
C THR A 45 6.87 2.73 7.44
N ALA A 46 5.72 3.20 6.93
CA ALA A 46 4.72 2.30 6.38
C ALA A 46 5.25 1.57 5.16
N MET A 47 6.04 2.27 4.32
CA MET A 47 6.61 1.61 3.13
C MET A 47 7.60 0.52 3.52
N LYS A 48 8.35 0.71 4.60
CA LYS A 48 9.23 -0.34 5.09
C LYS A 48 8.42 -1.58 5.48
N ASN A 49 7.30 -1.37 6.17
CA ASN A 49 6.45 -2.49 6.58
C ASN A 49 5.83 -3.18 5.38
N ILE A 50 5.44 -2.40 4.37
CA ILE A 50 4.89 -2.97 3.14
C ILE A 50 5.95 -3.80 2.42
N LYS A 51 7.19 -3.31 2.39
CA LYS A 51 8.28 -4.05 1.77
C LYS A 51 8.50 -5.37 2.47
N GLU A 52 8.50 -5.38 3.80
CA GLU A 52 8.67 -6.61 4.56
C GLU A 52 7.54 -7.58 4.27
N PHE A 53 6.31 -7.06 4.19
CA PHE A 53 5.17 -7.88 3.85
C PHE A 53 5.34 -8.52 2.48
N CYS A 54 5.79 -7.75 1.51
CA CYS A 54 5.99 -8.27 0.16
C CYS A 54 7.06 -9.33 0.10
N LEU A 55 8.17 -9.11 0.80
CA LEU A 55 9.24 -10.09 0.83
C LEU A 55 8.79 -11.39 1.48
N LYS A 56 8.04 -11.28 2.56
CA LYS A 56 7.53 -12.43 3.28
C LYS A 56 6.55 -13.24 2.44
N ASN A 57 5.82 -12.59 1.57
CA ASN A 57 4.79 -13.23 0.76
C ASN A 57 5.17 -13.39 -0.70
N ASP A 58 6.44 -13.18 -1.00
CA ASP A 58 6.98 -13.40 -2.34
C ASP A 58 6.30 -12.53 -3.39
N ILE A 59 6.07 -11.28 -3.05
CA ILE A 59 5.46 -10.31 -3.94
C ILE A 59 6.53 -9.34 -4.42
N ASP A 60 6.49 -8.99 -5.70
CA ASP A 60 7.43 -8.06 -6.29
C ASP A 60 7.20 -6.65 -5.71
N TYR A 61 8.12 -6.21 -4.88
CA TYR A 61 8.00 -4.90 -4.25
C TYR A 61 8.30 -3.76 -5.20
N SER A 62 9.09 -4.00 -6.25
CA SER A 62 9.57 -2.90 -7.07
C SER A 62 8.44 -2.17 -7.79
N SER A 63 7.39 -2.88 -8.23
CA SER A 63 6.29 -2.20 -8.89
C SER A 63 5.51 -1.32 -7.92
N ILE A 64 5.39 -1.76 -6.67
CA ILE A 64 4.74 -0.96 -5.64
C ILE A 64 5.58 0.28 -5.34
N GLU A 65 6.88 0.10 -5.22
CA GLU A 65 7.79 1.21 -4.94
C GLU A 65 7.73 2.27 -6.04
N GLU A 66 7.79 1.84 -7.29
CA GLU A 66 7.74 2.79 -8.39
C GLU A 66 6.43 3.54 -8.42
N ALA A 67 5.34 2.81 -8.21
CA ALA A 67 4.03 3.46 -8.18
C ALA A 67 3.94 4.46 -7.04
N TRP A 68 4.52 4.13 -5.89
CA TRP A 68 4.51 5.02 -4.74
C TRP A 68 5.30 6.30 -5.01
N LEU A 69 6.47 6.15 -5.65
CA LEU A 69 7.30 7.32 -5.95
C LEU A 69 6.61 8.28 -6.90
N ASP A 70 5.81 7.75 -7.82
CA ASP A 70 5.14 8.56 -8.83
C ASP A 70 3.77 9.06 -8.41
N PHE A 71 3.24 8.57 -7.28
CA PHE A 71 1.87 8.86 -6.90
C PHE A 71 1.75 10.18 -6.16
N SER A 72 0.76 10.99 -6.54
CA SER A 72 0.39 12.20 -5.81
C SER A 72 -1.00 12.01 -5.26
N VAL A 73 -1.18 12.38 -3.99
CA VAL A 73 -2.48 12.29 -3.37
C VAL A 73 -3.44 13.26 -4.04
N GLU A 74 -4.60 12.74 -4.39
CA GLU A 74 -5.61 13.52 -5.05
C GLU A 74 -6.01 14.72 -4.21
N GLY A 75 -6.13 15.91 -4.86
CA GLY A 75 -6.52 17.12 -4.17
C GLY A 75 -5.40 17.80 -3.42
N LYS A 76 -4.21 17.23 -3.42
CA LYS A 76 -3.06 17.79 -2.75
C LYS A 76 -2.33 18.73 -3.68
N GLU A 77 -1.98 19.89 -3.19
CA GLU A 77 -1.21 20.79 -3.97
C GLU A 77 0.22 20.67 -3.68
N LYS A 78 0.98 20.98 -4.57
CA LYS A 78 2.27 20.95 -4.30
C LYS A 78 2.81 22.08 -4.40
#